data_7f7c31ac11bfded049570caddeb42fc2
#
_entry.id   7f7c31ac11bfded049570caddeb42fc2
#
_cell.length_a   1.000
_cell.length_b   1.000
_cell.length_c   1.000
_cell.angle_alpha   90.00
_cell.angle_beta   90.00
_cell.angle_gamma   90.00
#
_symmetry.space_group_name_H-M   'P 1'
#
loop_
_entity.id
_entity.type
_entity.pdbx_description
1 polymer ?
#
loop_
_entity_poly.entity_id
_entity_poly.type
_entity_poly.pdbx_seq_one_letter_code
_entity_poly.pdbx_strand_id
1 'polypeptide(L)'
;MYIFLQQYWWLVVSLLGAILVFLLFVQGGNSLLFCLGKTEEHRKMLVNSTGRKWEFTFTTLVTFGGAFFASFPLFYSTSFGGAYWLWMIILFSFVLQAVSYEFQSKAGNLLGKKTYRTFLVINGVVGPLLLGGAVATFFTGSDFYINKANMTDTIMPVITHWGNGWHGLDALTNIWNVILGLAVFFLARVLGALYFINNIDDKELTDKCLSLIHI
;
A
#
# COMPACT_ATOMS: atom_id res chain seq x y z
N MET A 1 -24.80 -25.62 2.08
CA MET A 1 -24.92 -24.30 1.42
C MET A 1 -24.14 -23.20 2.15
N TYR A 2 -24.36 -22.97 3.47
CA TYR A 2 -23.68 -21.89 4.22
C TYR A 2 -22.14 -22.01 4.21
N ILE A 3 -21.59 -23.17 4.54
CA ILE A 3 -20.13 -23.42 4.52
C ILE A 3 -19.54 -23.20 3.12
N PHE A 4 -20.25 -23.64 2.08
CA PHE A 4 -19.82 -23.42 0.69
C PHE A 4 -19.73 -21.92 0.35
N LEU A 5 -20.71 -21.12 0.76
CA LEU A 5 -20.70 -19.68 0.54
C LEU A 5 -19.56 -18.98 1.30
N GLN A 6 -19.26 -19.42 2.53
CA GLN A 6 -18.12 -18.90 3.28
C GLN A 6 -16.79 -19.20 2.58
N GLN A 7 -16.59 -20.44 2.12
CA GLN A 7 -15.39 -20.84 1.38
C GLN A 7 -15.26 -20.09 0.05
N TYR A 8 -16.38 -19.90 -0.66
CA TYR A 8 -16.42 -19.13 -1.90
C TYR A 8 -15.98 -17.68 -1.68
N TRP A 9 -16.54 -16.99 -0.69
CA TRP A 9 -16.16 -15.63 -0.37
C TRP A 9 -14.71 -15.52 0.09
N TRP A 10 -14.25 -16.48 0.89
CA TRP A 10 -12.86 -16.51 1.32
C TRP A 10 -11.90 -16.63 0.12
N LEU A 11 -12.21 -17.50 -0.83
CA LEU A 11 -11.41 -17.66 -2.06
C LEU A 11 -11.41 -16.39 -2.90
N VAL A 12 -12.56 -15.77 -3.11
CA VAL A 12 -12.69 -14.54 -3.94
C VAL A 12 -11.92 -13.38 -3.30
N VAL A 13 -12.06 -13.16 -2.00
CA VAL A 13 -11.36 -12.08 -1.29
C VAL A 13 -9.85 -12.33 -1.26
N SER A 14 -9.42 -13.58 -1.07
CA SER A 14 -7.99 -13.94 -1.09
C SER A 14 -7.36 -13.72 -2.47
N LEU A 15 -8.07 -14.08 -3.54
CA LEU A 15 -7.62 -13.83 -4.91
C LEU A 15 -7.49 -12.33 -5.20
N LEU A 16 -8.49 -11.56 -4.80
CA LEU A 16 -8.47 -10.10 -4.96
C LEU A 16 -7.33 -9.47 -4.15
N GLY A 17 -7.09 -9.96 -2.92
CA GLY A 17 -5.97 -9.55 -2.09
C GLY A 17 -4.61 -9.88 -2.71
N ALA A 18 -4.45 -11.06 -3.31
CA ALA A 18 -3.22 -11.45 -3.99
C ALA A 18 -2.91 -10.54 -5.20
N ILE A 19 -3.92 -10.21 -6.00
CA ILE A 19 -3.79 -9.25 -7.11
C ILE A 19 -3.40 -7.87 -6.57
N LEU A 20 -4.04 -7.41 -5.50
CA LEU A 20 -3.75 -6.13 -4.87
C LEU A 20 -2.31 -6.05 -4.37
N VAL A 21 -1.81 -7.09 -3.71
CA VAL A 21 -0.43 -7.15 -3.21
C VAL A 21 0.56 -6.95 -4.37
N PHE A 22 0.39 -7.67 -5.48
CA PHE A 22 1.22 -7.49 -6.66
C PHE A 22 1.19 -6.04 -7.18
N LEU A 23 0.00 -5.47 -7.32
CA LEU A 23 -0.17 -4.11 -7.82
C LEU A 23 0.48 -3.06 -6.89
N LEU A 24 0.34 -3.23 -5.58
CA LEU A 24 0.96 -2.35 -4.58
C LEU A 24 2.48 -2.45 -4.58
N PHE A 25 3.03 -3.66 -4.71
CA PHE A 25 4.48 -3.86 -4.79
C PHE A 25 5.07 -3.17 -6.03
N VAL A 26 4.43 -3.27 -7.18
CA VAL A 26 4.90 -2.57 -8.39
C VAL A 26 4.90 -1.04 -8.20
N GLN A 27 3.95 -0.48 -7.44
CA GLN A 27 3.93 0.95 -7.12
C GLN A 27 5.14 1.40 -6.27
N GLY A 28 5.78 0.49 -5.55
CA GLY A 28 7.07 0.75 -4.88
C GLY A 28 8.18 1.21 -5.82
N GLY A 29 8.05 0.92 -7.12
CA GLY A 29 8.93 1.46 -8.17
C GLY A 29 8.98 2.99 -8.22
N ASN A 30 7.96 3.70 -7.71
CA ASN A 30 7.98 5.16 -7.59
C ASN A 30 9.15 5.65 -6.73
N SER A 31 9.59 4.87 -5.74
CA SER A 31 10.76 5.20 -4.92
C SER A 31 12.07 5.29 -5.72
N LEU A 32 12.10 4.67 -6.90
CA LEU A 32 13.27 4.62 -7.80
C LEU A 32 13.32 5.81 -8.78
N LEU A 33 12.30 6.65 -8.81
CA LEU A 33 12.13 7.69 -9.84
C LEU A 33 13.35 8.61 -10.00
N PHE A 34 13.94 9.09 -8.91
CA PHE A 34 15.13 9.95 -8.98
C PHE A 34 16.44 9.15 -9.03
N CYS A 35 16.41 7.89 -8.63
CA CYS A 35 17.56 7.00 -8.69
C CYS A 35 17.83 6.57 -10.13
N LEU A 36 16.84 6.07 -10.82
CA LEU A 36 16.90 5.60 -12.20
C LEU A 36 16.79 6.76 -13.22
N GLY A 37 15.85 7.69 -12.96
CA GLY A 37 15.54 8.80 -13.86
C GLY A 37 16.52 9.96 -13.75
N LYS A 38 17.69 9.86 -14.37
CA LYS A 38 18.67 10.95 -14.37
C LYS A 38 18.27 12.09 -15.32
N THR A 39 17.70 11.78 -16.47
CA THR A 39 17.19 12.75 -17.46
C THR A 39 15.70 13.01 -17.25
N GLU A 40 15.20 14.12 -17.79
CA GLU A 40 13.77 14.45 -17.77
C GLU A 40 12.95 13.41 -18.55
N GLU A 41 13.51 12.90 -19.63
CA GLU A 41 12.89 11.88 -20.49
C GLU A 41 12.74 10.55 -19.74
N HIS A 42 13.80 10.06 -19.08
CA HIS A 42 13.72 8.87 -18.24
C HIS A 42 12.68 8.99 -17.13
N ARG A 43 12.61 10.15 -16.45
CA ARG A 43 11.58 10.39 -15.42
C ARG A 43 10.17 10.33 -15.98
N LYS A 44 9.98 10.88 -17.19
CA LYS A 44 8.68 10.84 -17.86
C LYS A 44 8.27 9.41 -18.24
N MET A 45 9.21 8.60 -18.74
CA MET A 45 8.96 7.19 -19.04
C MET A 45 8.58 6.39 -17.79
N LEU A 46 9.34 6.54 -16.70
CA LEU A 46 9.06 5.87 -15.42
C LEU A 46 7.70 6.25 -14.85
N VAL A 47 7.39 7.55 -14.80
CA VAL A 47 6.09 8.04 -14.31
C VAL A 47 4.94 7.56 -15.20
N ASN A 48 5.11 7.57 -16.53
CA ASN A 48 4.10 7.09 -17.46
C ASN A 48 3.85 5.58 -17.30
N SER A 49 4.90 4.81 -17.07
CA SER A 49 4.81 3.36 -16.86
C SER A 49 3.97 3.00 -15.63
N THR A 50 4.28 3.57 -14.46
CA THR A 50 3.49 3.34 -13.23
C THR A 50 2.15 4.06 -13.26
N GLY A 51 2.07 5.21 -13.93
CA GLY A 51 0.86 6.02 -14.06
C GLY A 51 -0.26 5.35 -14.86
N ARG A 52 0.06 4.49 -15.82
CA ARG A 52 -0.97 3.78 -16.61
C ARG A 52 -1.77 2.76 -15.81
N LYS A 53 -1.24 2.28 -14.70
CA LYS A 53 -1.88 1.25 -13.87
C LYS A 53 -2.36 1.76 -12.51
N TRP A 54 -2.10 3.02 -12.15
CA TRP A 54 -2.42 3.52 -10.82
C TRP A 54 -3.92 3.48 -10.52
N GLU A 55 -4.76 3.82 -11.49
CA GLU A 55 -6.23 3.74 -11.35
C GLU A 55 -6.68 2.31 -11.04
N PHE A 56 -6.16 1.34 -11.79
CA PHE A 56 -6.46 -0.07 -11.56
C PHE A 56 -6.01 -0.53 -10.16
N THR A 57 -4.82 -0.09 -9.72
CA THR A 57 -4.32 -0.39 -8.37
C THR A 57 -5.23 0.20 -7.30
N PHE A 58 -5.63 1.47 -7.46
CA PHE A 58 -6.49 2.15 -6.50
C PHE A 58 -7.90 1.55 -6.47
N THR A 59 -8.48 1.28 -7.62
CA THR A 59 -9.80 0.63 -7.73
C THR A 59 -9.77 -0.76 -7.08
N THR A 60 -8.71 -1.53 -7.31
CA THR A 60 -8.54 -2.85 -6.67
C THR A 60 -8.41 -2.72 -5.15
N LEU A 61 -7.70 -1.70 -4.65
CA LEU A 61 -7.58 -1.43 -3.21
C LEU A 61 -8.96 -1.14 -2.57
N VAL A 62 -9.75 -0.28 -3.19
CA VAL A 62 -11.10 0.08 -2.70
C VAL A 62 -12.03 -1.13 -2.76
N THR A 63 -11.99 -1.89 -3.86
CA THR A 63 -12.80 -3.11 -4.02
C THR A 63 -12.42 -4.17 -2.99
N PHE A 64 -11.12 -4.37 -2.75
CA PHE A 64 -10.66 -5.29 -1.70
C PHE A 64 -11.12 -4.84 -0.32
N GLY A 65 -10.99 -3.55 0.01
CA GLY A 65 -11.44 -3.00 1.29
C GLY A 65 -12.94 -3.21 1.51
N GLY A 66 -13.77 -2.95 0.48
CA GLY A 66 -15.21 -3.17 0.53
C GLY A 66 -15.60 -4.64 0.65
N ALA A 67 -14.96 -5.52 -0.12
CA ALA A 67 -15.16 -6.97 -0.03
C ALA A 67 -14.73 -7.54 1.33
N PHE A 68 -13.62 -7.02 1.86
CA PHE A 68 -13.11 -7.40 3.18
C PHE A 68 -14.04 -6.94 4.31
N PHE A 69 -14.57 -5.72 4.23
CA PHE A 69 -15.59 -5.22 5.15
C PHE A 69 -16.83 -6.11 5.17
N ALA A 70 -17.35 -6.49 3.99
CA ALA A 70 -18.53 -7.32 3.88
C ALA A 70 -18.32 -8.77 4.39
N SER A 71 -17.13 -9.33 4.15
CA SER A 71 -16.83 -10.73 4.47
C SER A 71 -16.29 -10.93 5.89
N PHE A 72 -15.53 -9.96 6.41
CA PHE A 72 -14.84 -10.03 7.71
C PHE A 72 -15.04 -8.76 8.53
N PRO A 73 -16.29 -8.39 8.90
CA PRO A 73 -16.61 -7.09 9.49
C PRO A 73 -15.88 -6.84 10.82
N LEU A 74 -15.70 -7.85 11.66
CA LEU A 74 -15.01 -7.71 12.93
C LEU A 74 -13.52 -7.40 12.74
N PHE A 75 -12.86 -8.11 11.83
CA PHE A 75 -11.47 -7.83 11.50
C PHE A 75 -11.30 -6.46 10.86
N TYR A 76 -12.21 -6.10 9.94
CA TYR A 76 -12.19 -4.78 9.32
C TYR A 76 -12.33 -3.66 10.35
N SER A 77 -13.30 -3.75 11.26
CA SER A 77 -13.52 -2.73 12.28
C SER A 77 -12.35 -2.62 13.25
N THR A 78 -11.73 -3.74 13.62
CA THR A 78 -10.58 -3.76 14.54
C THR A 78 -9.31 -3.21 13.89
N SER A 79 -9.02 -3.64 12.66
CA SER A 79 -7.79 -3.27 11.94
C SER A 79 -7.94 -1.90 11.25
N PHE A 80 -8.83 -1.78 10.26
CA PHE A 80 -8.97 -0.54 9.49
C PHE A 80 -9.62 0.59 10.29
N GLY A 81 -10.66 0.29 11.04
CA GLY A 81 -11.32 1.27 11.89
C GLY A 81 -10.54 1.59 13.17
N GLY A 82 -9.97 0.56 13.80
CA GLY A 82 -9.27 0.70 15.08
C GLY A 82 -7.86 1.25 14.96
N ALA A 83 -7.04 0.75 14.02
CA ALA A 83 -5.69 1.23 13.73
C ALA A 83 -5.70 2.45 12.79
N TYR A 84 -6.62 3.39 13.00
CA TYR A 84 -6.94 4.42 12.01
C TYR A 84 -5.79 5.39 11.70
N TRP A 85 -4.90 5.71 12.66
CA TRP A 85 -3.77 6.60 12.38
C TRP A 85 -2.80 6.00 11.37
N LEU A 86 -2.48 4.72 11.51
CA LEU A 86 -1.62 4.02 10.56
C LEU A 86 -2.24 4.02 9.16
N TRP A 87 -3.52 3.65 9.08
CA TRP A 87 -4.25 3.61 7.81
C TRP A 87 -4.48 4.99 7.20
N MET A 88 -4.66 6.03 8.02
CA MET A 88 -4.77 7.41 7.52
C MET A 88 -3.48 7.89 6.87
N ILE A 89 -2.32 7.59 7.44
CA ILE A 89 -1.03 7.95 6.82
C ILE A 89 -0.85 7.21 5.49
N ILE A 90 -1.17 5.91 5.45
CA ILE A 90 -1.16 5.13 4.22
C ILE A 90 -2.09 5.75 3.19
N LEU A 91 -3.34 6.04 3.55
CA LEU A 91 -4.32 6.67 2.67
C LEU A 91 -3.84 8.01 2.12
N PHE A 92 -3.32 8.89 2.98
CA PHE A 92 -2.76 10.18 2.54
C PHE A 92 -1.61 10.01 1.55
N SER A 93 -0.75 9.01 1.75
CA SER A 93 0.32 8.73 0.79
C SER A 93 -0.23 8.33 -0.59
N PHE A 94 -1.32 7.57 -0.64
CA PHE A 94 -2.00 7.22 -1.89
C PHE A 94 -2.75 8.39 -2.52
N VAL A 95 -3.35 9.28 -1.72
CA VAL A 95 -3.96 10.52 -2.22
C VAL A 95 -2.89 11.41 -2.87
N LEU A 96 -1.74 11.60 -2.23
CA LEU A 96 -0.62 12.33 -2.82
C LEU A 96 -0.14 11.70 -4.12
N GLN A 97 -0.10 10.38 -4.20
CA GLN A 97 0.23 9.65 -5.43
C GLN A 97 -0.79 9.94 -6.54
N ALA A 98 -2.09 9.80 -6.27
CA ALA A 98 -3.15 10.02 -7.24
C ALA A 98 -3.11 11.45 -7.80
N VAL A 99 -3.03 12.45 -6.93
CA VAL A 99 -2.90 13.87 -7.29
C VAL A 99 -1.64 14.09 -8.14
N SER A 100 -0.55 13.41 -7.83
CA SER A 100 0.71 13.57 -8.54
C SER A 100 0.64 13.04 -9.97
N TYR A 101 0.05 11.89 -10.20
CA TYR A 101 -0.13 11.37 -11.56
C TYR A 101 -1.02 12.27 -12.40
N GLU A 102 -2.10 12.77 -11.83
CA GLU A 102 -3.10 13.54 -12.54
C GLU A 102 -2.63 14.98 -12.86
N PHE A 103 -1.99 15.66 -11.90
CA PHE A 103 -1.76 17.10 -11.99
C PHE A 103 -0.34 17.51 -12.39
N GLN A 104 0.67 16.63 -12.36
CA GLN A 104 2.05 17.02 -12.67
C GLN A 104 2.28 17.59 -14.06
N SER A 105 1.45 17.21 -15.03
CA SER A 105 1.58 17.59 -16.44
C SER A 105 0.52 18.59 -16.91
N LYS A 106 -0.43 18.96 -16.04
CA LYS A 106 -1.50 19.90 -16.42
C LYS A 106 -1.00 21.35 -16.52
N ALA A 107 -1.61 22.09 -17.45
CA ALA A 107 -1.43 23.54 -17.54
C ALA A 107 -1.93 24.21 -16.24
N GLY A 108 -1.19 25.18 -15.72
CA GLY A 108 -1.52 25.81 -14.44
C GLY A 108 -1.05 25.05 -13.20
N ASN A 109 -0.15 24.07 -13.36
CA ASN A 109 0.49 23.35 -12.27
C ASN A 109 1.15 24.33 -11.26
N LEU A 110 0.54 24.46 -10.07
CA LEU A 110 0.94 25.42 -9.05
C LEU A 110 2.21 24.99 -8.30
N LEU A 111 2.40 23.70 -8.06
CA LEU A 111 3.47 23.16 -7.22
C LEU A 111 4.74 22.77 -8.00
N GLY A 112 4.64 22.67 -9.32
CA GLY A 112 5.74 22.27 -10.19
C GLY A 112 5.97 20.76 -10.24
N LYS A 113 6.45 20.27 -11.39
CA LYS A 113 6.66 18.84 -11.67
C LYS A 113 7.53 18.13 -10.64
N LYS A 114 8.56 18.82 -10.11
CA LYS A 114 9.48 18.22 -9.14
C LYS A 114 8.78 17.87 -7.83
N THR A 115 7.88 18.73 -7.36
CA THR A 115 7.11 18.50 -6.11
C THR A 115 6.20 17.28 -6.24
N TYR A 116 5.43 17.19 -7.33
CA TYR A 116 4.57 16.02 -7.56
C TYR A 116 5.36 14.72 -7.68
N ARG A 117 6.52 14.75 -8.33
CA ARG A 117 7.40 13.58 -8.40
C ARG A 117 7.98 13.21 -7.05
N THR A 118 8.25 14.19 -6.18
CA THR A 118 8.64 13.92 -4.79
C THR A 118 7.51 13.23 -4.02
N PHE A 119 6.26 13.62 -4.23
CA PHE A 119 5.10 12.93 -3.64
C PHE A 119 4.97 11.47 -4.11
N LEU A 120 5.27 11.19 -5.38
CA LEU A 120 5.34 9.80 -5.87
C LEU A 120 6.43 9.00 -5.13
N VAL A 121 7.60 9.58 -4.92
CA VAL A 121 8.68 8.94 -4.16
C VAL A 121 8.28 8.71 -2.71
N ILE A 122 7.65 9.69 -2.06
CA ILE A 122 7.13 9.56 -0.69
C ILE A 122 6.16 8.38 -0.60
N ASN A 123 5.20 8.29 -1.51
CA ASN A 123 4.29 7.13 -1.55
C ASN A 123 5.03 5.82 -1.77
N GLY A 124 5.99 5.78 -2.71
CA GLY A 124 6.79 4.59 -3.00
C GLY A 124 7.67 4.11 -1.84
N VAL A 125 7.91 4.96 -0.83
CA VAL A 125 8.63 4.61 0.41
C VAL A 125 7.64 4.30 1.54
N VAL A 126 6.76 5.25 1.85
CA VAL A 126 5.86 5.21 3.00
C VAL A 126 4.83 4.08 2.85
N GLY A 127 4.26 3.91 1.66
CA GLY A 127 3.25 2.87 1.41
C GLY A 127 3.76 1.47 1.76
N PRO A 128 4.80 0.95 1.10
CA PRO A 128 5.33 -0.38 1.38
C PRO A 128 5.86 -0.54 2.81
N LEU A 129 6.53 0.48 3.36
CA LEU A 129 7.08 0.44 4.72
C LEU A 129 5.97 0.26 5.76
N LEU A 130 4.93 1.09 5.70
CA LEU A 130 3.84 1.05 6.66
C LEU A 130 2.94 -0.19 6.47
N LEU A 131 2.69 -0.60 5.23
CA LEU A 131 1.95 -1.83 4.95
C LEU A 131 2.70 -3.06 5.48
N GLY A 132 4.03 -3.11 5.28
CA GLY A 132 4.86 -4.18 5.84
C GLY A 132 4.86 -4.17 7.36
N GLY A 133 4.94 -3.00 8.00
CA GLY A 133 4.81 -2.84 9.44
C GLY A 133 3.44 -3.27 9.96
N ALA A 134 2.35 -2.94 9.25
CA ALA A 134 1.00 -3.40 9.59
C ALA A 134 0.86 -4.92 9.51
N VAL A 135 1.40 -5.55 8.45
CA VAL A 135 1.40 -7.00 8.30
C VAL A 135 2.24 -7.67 9.39
N ALA A 136 3.33 -7.06 9.82
CA ALA A 136 4.16 -7.58 10.90
C ALA A 136 3.40 -7.76 12.22
N THR A 137 2.38 -6.94 12.48
CA THR A 137 1.55 -7.06 13.69
C THR A 137 0.78 -8.36 13.78
N PHE A 138 0.58 -9.10 12.68
CA PHE A 138 0.02 -10.45 12.73
C PHE A 138 0.93 -11.44 13.48
N PHE A 139 2.23 -11.17 13.53
CA PHE A 139 3.22 -12.00 14.20
C PHE A 139 3.57 -11.46 15.60
N THR A 140 3.61 -10.15 15.76
CA THR A 140 4.04 -9.50 17.01
C THR A 140 2.88 -9.11 17.92
N GLY A 141 1.65 -9.10 17.40
CA GLY A 141 0.47 -8.64 18.10
C GLY A 141 0.27 -7.12 18.03
N SER A 142 -0.88 -6.67 18.50
CA SER A 142 -1.28 -5.27 18.62
C SER A 142 -2.09 -5.09 19.91
N ASP A 143 -2.09 -3.89 20.45
CA ASP A 143 -2.74 -3.56 21.72
C ASP A 143 -4.23 -3.27 21.52
N PHE A 144 -5.03 -4.31 21.27
CA PHE A 144 -6.48 -4.23 21.22
C PHE A 144 -7.14 -5.36 21.99
N TYR A 145 -8.36 -5.10 22.47
CA TYR A 145 -9.16 -6.04 23.24
C TYR A 145 -10.49 -6.32 22.55
N ILE A 146 -10.89 -7.59 22.54
CA ILE A 146 -12.19 -8.02 22.00
C ILE A 146 -13.09 -8.43 23.17
N ASN A 147 -14.19 -7.69 23.36
CA ASN A 147 -15.23 -8.07 24.33
C ASN A 147 -16.25 -8.99 23.67
N LYS A 148 -16.08 -10.29 23.87
CA LYS A 148 -16.97 -11.32 23.29
C LYS A 148 -18.40 -11.26 23.85
N ALA A 149 -18.59 -10.76 25.06
CA ALA A 149 -19.93 -10.63 25.65
C ALA A 149 -20.79 -9.61 24.88
N ASN A 150 -20.18 -8.58 24.33
CA ASN A 150 -20.89 -7.55 23.56
C ASN A 150 -21.24 -7.97 22.13
N MET A 151 -20.84 -9.16 21.66
CA MET A 151 -21.19 -9.64 20.31
C MET A 151 -22.69 -9.88 20.15
N THR A 152 -23.41 -10.10 21.24
CA THR A 152 -24.87 -10.31 21.27
C THR A 152 -25.64 -9.07 21.74
N ASP A 153 -24.94 -7.99 22.10
CA ASP A 153 -25.56 -6.73 22.51
C ASP A 153 -26.02 -5.94 21.28
N THR A 154 -27.32 -5.68 21.20
CA THR A 154 -27.94 -4.93 20.10
C THR A 154 -28.06 -3.44 20.38
N ILE A 155 -27.82 -3.00 21.62
CA ILE A 155 -28.03 -1.61 22.03
C ILE A 155 -26.75 -0.79 21.87
N MET A 156 -25.61 -1.32 22.34
CA MET A 156 -24.29 -0.68 22.20
C MET A 156 -23.19 -1.73 21.93
N PRO A 157 -23.10 -2.28 20.72
CA PRO A 157 -22.19 -3.38 20.42
C PRO A 157 -20.75 -2.90 20.24
N VAL A 158 -20.16 -2.29 21.26
CA VAL A 158 -18.73 -1.98 21.24
C VAL A 158 -17.95 -3.26 21.52
N ILE A 159 -17.51 -3.91 20.46
CA ILE A 159 -16.87 -5.23 20.52
C ILE A 159 -15.37 -5.10 20.70
N THR A 160 -14.75 -4.11 20.05
CA THR A 160 -13.30 -3.95 20.03
C THR A 160 -12.88 -2.61 20.64
N HIS A 161 -11.82 -2.64 21.46
CA HIS A 161 -11.20 -1.45 22.04
C HIS A 161 -9.69 -1.49 21.82
N TRP A 162 -9.10 -0.35 21.48
CA TRP A 162 -7.67 -0.17 21.48
C TRP A 162 -7.20 0.31 22.86
N GLY A 163 -6.12 -0.32 23.37
CA GLY A 163 -5.60 -0.04 24.70
C GLY A 163 -4.82 1.27 24.79
N ASN A 164 -4.36 1.81 23.67
CA ASN A 164 -3.58 3.03 23.62
C ASN A 164 -4.12 4.04 22.59
N GLY A 165 -3.74 5.32 22.76
CA GLY A 165 -4.16 6.41 21.86
C GLY A 165 -3.39 6.47 20.53
N TRP A 166 -2.42 5.58 20.31
CA TRP A 166 -1.61 5.54 19.08
C TRP A 166 -2.32 4.86 17.91
N HIS A 167 -3.34 4.06 18.19
CA HIS A 167 -4.22 3.44 17.18
C HIS A 167 -3.47 2.91 15.96
N GLY A 168 -2.59 1.95 16.20
CA GLY A 168 -1.81 1.25 15.16
C GLY A 168 -0.43 1.85 14.87
N LEU A 169 -0.13 3.11 15.23
CA LEU A 169 1.22 3.65 15.08
C LEU A 169 2.23 3.02 16.04
N ASP A 170 1.77 2.45 17.14
CA ASP A 170 2.55 1.64 18.06
C ASP A 170 3.22 0.44 17.38
N ALA A 171 2.68 -0.03 16.26
CA ALA A 171 3.34 -1.05 15.42
C ALA A 171 4.78 -0.65 15.03
N LEU A 172 5.04 0.64 14.83
CA LEU A 172 6.36 1.15 14.45
C LEU A 172 7.35 1.24 15.62
N THR A 173 6.90 1.09 16.85
CA THR A 173 7.79 1.04 18.02
C THR A 173 8.49 -0.30 18.17
N ASN A 174 7.94 -1.37 17.58
CA ASN A 174 8.54 -2.69 17.58
C ASN A 174 9.52 -2.81 16.42
N ILE A 175 10.80 -3.06 16.76
CA ILE A 175 11.89 -3.16 15.79
C ILE A 175 11.64 -4.25 14.73
N TRP A 176 10.99 -5.37 15.09
CA TRP A 176 10.69 -6.45 14.16
C TRP A 176 9.68 -6.04 13.10
N ASN A 177 8.70 -5.20 13.47
CA ASN A 177 7.73 -4.65 12.53
C ASN A 177 8.41 -3.68 11.54
N VAL A 178 9.35 -2.89 12.02
CA VAL A 178 10.15 -1.99 11.16
C VAL A 178 11.04 -2.79 10.20
N ILE A 179 11.67 -3.86 10.69
CA ILE A 179 12.50 -4.74 9.85
C ILE A 179 11.66 -5.37 8.73
N LEU A 180 10.46 -5.91 9.05
CA LEU A 180 9.58 -6.45 8.01
C LEU A 180 9.08 -5.35 7.06
N GLY A 181 8.78 -4.17 7.57
CA GLY A 181 8.44 -3.00 6.75
C GLY A 181 9.55 -2.65 5.75
N LEU A 182 10.80 -2.65 6.19
CA LEU A 182 11.97 -2.44 5.33
C LEU A 182 12.13 -3.57 4.31
N ALA A 183 11.95 -4.83 4.71
CA ALA A 183 12.01 -5.96 3.80
C ALA A 183 10.95 -5.84 2.68
N VAL A 184 9.72 -5.49 3.02
CA VAL A 184 8.64 -5.24 2.06
C VAL A 184 8.97 -4.06 1.15
N PHE A 185 9.53 -2.98 1.69
CA PHE A 185 9.98 -1.84 0.90
C PHE A 185 11.04 -2.21 -0.13
N PHE A 186 12.08 -2.95 0.26
CA PHE A 186 13.12 -3.38 -0.68
C PHE A 186 12.56 -4.36 -1.73
N LEU A 187 11.70 -5.29 -1.34
CA LEU A 187 11.05 -6.20 -2.27
C LEU A 187 10.17 -5.45 -3.28
N ALA A 188 9.44 -4.42 -2.84
CA ALA A 188 8.65 -3.56 -3.70
C ALA A 188 9.53 -2.79 -4.72
N ARG A 189 10.74 -2.37 -4.32
CA ARG A 189 11.71 -1.77 -5.25
C ARG A 189 12.17 -2.76 -6.31
N VAL A 190 12.49 -3.99 -5.92
CA VAL A 190 12.90 -5.05 -6.86
C VAL A 190 11.79 -5.33 -7.86
N LEU A 191 10.55 -5.54 -7.39
CA LEU A 191 9.40 -5.78 -8.27
C LEU A 191 9.09 -4.58 -9.16
N GLY A 192 9.23 -3.36 -8.64
CA GLY A 192 9.11 -2.13 -9.41
C GLY A 192 10.16 -2.03 -10.53
N ALA A 193 11.42 -2.38 -10.23
CA ALA A 193 12.49 -2.39 -11.22
C ALA A 193 12.25 -3.44 -12.31
N LEU A 194 11.83 -4.66 -11.93
CA LEU A 194 11.47 -5.72 -12.90
C LEU A 194 10.29 -5.29 -13.79
N TYR A 195 9.30 -4.60 -13.20
CA TYR A 195 8.19 -4.05 -13.97
C TYR A 195 8.66 -3.00 -14.98
N PHE A 196 9.59 -2.13 -14.62
CA PHE A 196 10.16 -1.15 -15.55
C PHE A 196 10.91 -1.82 -16.69
N ILE A 197 11.73 -2.84 -16.42
CA ILE A 197 12.44 -3.62 -17.44
C ILE A 197 11.45 -4.22 -18.46
N ASN A 198 10.33 -4.76 -17.98
CA ASN A 198 9.32 -5.39 -18.83
C ASN A 198 8.46 -4.40 -19.63
N ASN A 199 8.33 -3.16 -19.15
CA ASN A 199 7.35 -2.19 -19.67
C ASN A 199 7.96 -1.00 -20.42
N ILE A 200 9.27 -0.78 -20.28
CA ILE A 200 10.01 0.34 -20.92
C ILE A 200 11.08 -0.24 -21.82
N ASP A 201 10.99 0.06 -23.12
CA ASP A 201 12.01 -0.30 -24.10
C ASP A 201 13.10 0.79 -24.15
N ASP A 202 13.98 0.79 -23.14
CA ASP A 202 15.13 1.68 -23.04
C ASP A 202 16.30 0.93 -22.40
N LYS A 203 17.40 0.78 -23.18
CA LYS A 203 18.56 -0.02 -22.77
C LYS A 203 19.25 0.55 -21.53
N GLU A 204 19.40 1.88 -21.45
CA GLU A 204 20.10 2.53 -20.33
C GLU A 204 19.31 2.35 -19.02
N LEU A 205 17.98 2.48 -19.08
CA LEU A 205 17.12 2.23 -17.93
C LEU A 205 17.13 0.75 -17.53
N THR A 206 17.11 -0.15 -18.50
CA THR A 206 17.19 -1.60 -18.27
C THR A 206 18.48 -1.97 -17.55
N ASP A 207 19.64 -1.50 -18.03
CA ASP A 207 20.94 -1.77 -17.42
C ASP A 207 21.03 -1.22 -15.99
N LYS A 208 20.47 -0.03 -15.74
CA LYS A 208 20.39 0.56 -14.40
C LYS A 208 19.47 -0.23 -13.47
N CYS A 209 18.32 -0.71 -13.96
CA CYS A 209 17.41 -1.55 -13.19
C CYS A 209 18.06 -2.88 -12.82
N LEU A 210 18.73 -3.54 -13.75
CA LEU A 210 19.48 -4.79 -13.51
C LEU A 210 20.59 -4.58 -12.47
N SER A 211 21.38 -3.52 -12.62
CA SER A 211 22.42 -3.18 -11.64
C SER A 211 21.84 -2.99 -10.23
N LEU A 212 20.65 -2.37 -10.11
CA LEU A 212 20.01 -2.11 -8.82
C LEU A 212 19.44 -3.39 -8.19
N ILE A 213 19.03 -4.36 -8.99
CA ILE A 213 18.51 -5.65 -8.49
C ILE A 213 19.66 -6.53 -7.97
N HIS A 214 20.86 -6.41 -8.52
CA HIS A 214 22.03 -7.20 -8.14
C HIS A 214 22.80 -6.66 -6.92
N ILE A 215 22.45 -5.48 -6.42
CA ILE A 215 23.00 -4.92 -5.17
C ILE A 215 22.15 -5.39 -3.98
#